data_a0cd135d684c7e6d948d79dd833e750c
#
_entry.id   a0cd135d684c7e6d948d79dd833e750c
#
_cell.length_a   1.000
_cell.length_b   1.000
_cell.length_c   1.000
_cell.angle_alpha   90.00
_cell.angle_beta   90.00
_cell.angle_gamma   90.00
#
_symmetry.space_group_name_H-M   'P 1'
#
loop_
_entity.id
_entity.type
_entity.pdbx_description
1 polymer ?
#
loop_
_entity_poly.entity_id
_entity_poly.type
_entity_poly.pdbx_seq_one_letter_code
_entity_poly.pdbx_strand_id
1 'polypeptide(L)'
;MKKIFIVLICLLISNSAIAKKPKKSPLLKLPKLLQYEHYVVSEGKNIKMKKRKIKDNPVGEIVTFNSGDAAFLFNILDGSYKNQEYTITGHLTFPEGEGKFPVLIYAHGSDGTKSFIKRGDYLFYEETHKKLVDMGIAVFYVDNFSGRGVKDTWRDQSVATIFGQAVDAYEAFNFLKNHPKVNKNKIGITGHSRGGNVSMNVIDTKIRDVFLNKDEQFAASMPIATECRMFLYENPSPTKTKVLVVHGELDNYTLAKPCEEYAKKLKNSGGDVDTLIIQGGYHSFFGNWVVDYYKQIQHLNKCPFEVTTLDNGWLNDEFMNYVVDRVDDWKTIEDGKTAIKNNPGKAFMKAAKESIMHKKKGCASYGANEGGDWGWQGKNKPWKKKSESKIYNEFMFKYLNFWKETLLK
;
A
#
# COMPACT_ATOMS: atom_id res chain seq x y z
N MET A 1 -10.66 -52.77 -51.38
CA MET A 1 -11.15 -52.09 -50.21
C MET A 1 -9.96 -51.86 -49.24
N LYS A 2 -9.33 -50.70 -49.30
CA LYS A 2 -8.17 -50.34 -48.44
C LYS A 2 -8.70 -49.57 -47.24
N LYS A 3 -8.52 -50.11 -46.03
CA LYS A 3 -8.78 -49.40 -44.78
C LYS A 3 -7.61 -48.49 -44.45
N ILE A 4 -7.87 -47.19 -44.39
CA ILE A 4 -6.92 -46.19 -43.93
C ILE A 4 -7.05 -46.09 -42.42
N PHE A 5 -5.98 -46.46 -41.69
CA PHE A 5 -5.85 -46.19 -40.25
C PHE A 5 -5.35 -44.76 -40.05
N ILE A 6 -6.20 -43.92 -39.48
CA ILE A 6 -5.79 -42.58 -39.00
C ILE A 6 -5.30 -42.76 -37.57
N VAL A 7 -4.01 -42.62 -37.38
CA VAL A 7 -3.40 -42.55 -36.04
C VAL A 7 -3.54 -41.10 -35.53
N LEU A 8 -4.41 -40.92 -34.56
CA LEU A 8 -4.55 -39.65 -33.85
C LEU A 8 -3.42 -39.55 -32.82
N ILE A 9 -2.38 -38.78 -33.11
CA ILE A 9 -1.36 -38.45 -32.14
C ILE A 9 -1.91 -37.30 -31.24
N CYS A 10 -2.40 -37.69 -30.06
CA CYS A 10 -2.66 -36.71 -29.00
C CYS A 10 -1.34 -36.14 -28.47
N LEU A 11 -0.94 -35.01 -28.97
CA LEU A 11 0.09 -34.19 -28.33
C LEU A 11 -0.47 -33.66 -26.99
N LEU A 12 -0.13 -34.34 -25.92
CA LEU A 12 -0.26 -33.82 -24.56
C LEU A 12 0.75 -32.64 -24.43
N ILE A 13 0.29 -31.45 -24.74
CA ILE A 13 1.01 -30.22 -24.31
C ILE A 13 0.80 -30.13 -22.82
N SER A 14 1.76 -30.64 -22.06
CA SER A 14 1.89 -30.36 -20.66
C SER A 14 2.16 -28.83 -20.52
N ASN A 15 1.11 -28.07 -20.23
CA ASN A 15 1.24 -26.72 -19.72
C ASN A 15 1.91 -26.80 -18.33
N SER A 16 3.22 -27.07 -18.31
CA SER A 16 4.04 -26.69 -17.18
C SER A 16 4.01 -25.17 -17.13
N ALA A 17 3.17 -24.63 -16.25
CA ALA A 17 3.26 -23.24 -15.85
C ALA A 17 4.68 -23.04 -15.33
N ILE A 18 5.56 -22.56 -16.20
CA ILE A 18 6.90 -22.11 -15.81
C ILE A 18 6.63 -21.00 -14.81
N ALA A 19 6.84 -21.31 -13.53
CA ALA A 19 6.81 -20.30 -12.46
C ALA A 19 7.78 -19.20 -12.89
N LYS A 20 7.23 -18.06 -13.34
CA LYS A 20 8.06 -16.91 -13.74
C LYS A 20 8.89 -16.55 -12.52
N LYS A 21 10.21 -16.68 -12.63
CA LYS A 21 11.14 -16.23 -11.60
C LYS A 21 10.67 -14.86 -11.08
N PRO A 22 10.65 -14.66 -9.76
CA PRO A 22 10.25 -13.40 -9.18
C PRO A 22 11.05 -12.27 -9.85
N LYS A 23 10.33 -11.28 -10.36
CA LYS A 23 10.99 -10.13 -11.00
C LYS A 23 11.72 -9.37 -9.90
N LYS A 24 13.03 -9.20 -10.08
CA LYS A 24 13.83 -8.33 -9.19
C LYS A 24 13.14 -6.99 -9.01
N SER A 25 13.21 -6.46 -7.79
CA SER A 25 12.67 -5.15 -7.45
C SER A 25 13.04 -4.11 -8.53
N PRO A 26 12.09 -3.29 -9.00
CA PRO A 26 12.43 -2.15 -9.84
C PRO A 26 13.51 -1.26 -9.24
N LEU A 27 13.56 -1.18 -7.92
CA LEU A 27 14.56 -0.42 -7.18
C LEU A 27 15.99 -0.99 -7.35
N LEU A 28 16.15 -2.31 -7.47
CA LEU A 28 17.44 -2.95 -7.73
C LEU A 28 18.05 -2.64 -9.11
N LYS A 29 17.30 -2.02 -10.02
CA LYS A 29 17.76 -1.64 -11.37
C LYS A 29 18.13 -0.16 -11.49
N LEU A 30 18.07 0.58 -10.42
CA LEU A 30 18.15 2.05 -10.43
C LEU A 30 19.44 2.66 -10.95
N PRO A 31 20.65 2.13 -10.77
CA PRO A 31 21.85 2.77 -11.37
C PRO A 31 21.75 2.96 -12.89
N LYS A 32 20.88 2.18 -13.56
CA LYS A 32 20.61 2.30 -15.01
C LYS A 32 19.32 3.04 -15.35
N LEU A 33 18.50 3.40 -14.35
CA LEU A 33 17.11 3.90 -14.53
C LEU A 33 16.95 5.38 -14.21
N LEU A 34 17.99 6.16 -14.21
CA LEU A 34 17.91 7.61 -14.00
C LEU A 34 17.25 8.39 -15.17
N GLN A 35 16.63 7.68 -16.12
CA GLN A 35 15.85 8.30 -17.18
C GLN A 35 14.40 7.84 -17.08
N TYR A 36 13.52 8.75 -16.67
CA TYR A 36 12.08 8.48 -16.58
C TYR A 36 11.35 9.12 -17.75
N GLU A 37 10.40 8.34 -18.27
CA GLU A 37 9.38 8.89 -19.14
C GLU A 37 8.20 9.30 -18.25
N HIS A 38 7.98 10.60 -18.14
CA HIS A 38 6.76 11.11 -17.52
C HIS A 38 5.61 10.95 -18.48
N TYR A 39 4.53 10.37 -18.00
CA TYR A 39 3.27 10.31 -18.71
C TYR A 39 2.24 11.14 -17.95
N VAL A 40 1.53 11.94 -18.68
CA VAL A 40 0.29 12.57 -18.21
C VAL A 40 -0.85 11.78 -18.80
N VAL A 41 -1.79 11.40 -17.97
CA VAL A 41 -3.02 10.77 -18.43
C VAL A 41 -4.06 11.86 -18.59
N SER A 42 -4.56 12.03 -19.79
CA SER A 42 -5.62 12.97 -20.11
C SER A 42 -6.63 12.27 -21.03
N GLU A 43 -7.89 12.31 -20.67
CA GLU A 43 -8.99 11.71 -21.43
C GLU A 43 -8.75 10.22 -21.80
N GLY A 44 -8.14 9.45 -20.88
CA GLY A 44 -7.79 8.05 -21.10
C GLY A 44 -6.61 7.81 -22.05
N LYS A 45 -5.87 8.85 -22.43
CA LYS A 45 -4.67 8.75 -23.26
C LYS A 45 -3.43 9.09 -22.46
N ASN A 46 -2.42 8.22 -22.55
CA ASN A 46 -1.11 8.52 -22.01
C ASN A 46 -0.37 9.50 -22.91
N ILE A 47 -0.13 10.69 -22.43
CA ILE A 47 0.69 11.68 -23.13
C ILE A 47 2.12 11.56 -22.64
N LYS A 48 3.03 11.17 -23.53
CA LYS A 48 4.45 11.04 -23.21
C LYS A 48 5.04 12.41 -22.88
N MET A 49 5.50 12.56 -21.66
CA MET A 49 6.21 13.76 -21.23
C MET A 49 7.71 13.65 -21.52
N LYS A 50 8.38 14.80 -21.54
CA LYS A 50 9.83 14.89 -21.78
C LYS A 50 10.58 14.04 -20.76
N LYS A 51 11.50 13.18 -21.23
CA LYS A 51 12.40 12.41 -20.33
C LYS A 51 13.13 13.37 -19.41
N ARG A 52 13.01 13.12 -18.10
CA ARG A 52 13.74 13.86 -17.07
C ARG A 52 14.91 13.02 -16.60
N LYS A 53 16.11 13.58 -16.63
CA LYS A 53 17.25 13.01 -15.91
C LYS A 53 17.13 13.41 -14.44
N ILE A 54 17.10 12.45 -13.55
CA ILE A 54 17.23 12.69 -12.13
C ILE A 54 18.72 12.84 -11.87
N LYS A 55 19.09 14.00 -11.33
CA LYS A 55 20.49 14.26 -10.96
C LYS A 55 20.91 13.50 -9.71
N ASP A 56 19.97 13.30 -8.78
CA ASP A 56 20.20 12.64 -7.51
C ASP A 56 19.42 11.32 -7.48
N ASN A 57 20.06 10.26 -7.01
CA ASN A 57 19.36 8.99 -6.81
C ASN A 57 18.50 9.10 -5.53
N PRO A 58 17.15 9.21 -5.64
CA PRO A 58 16.32 9.41 -4.46
C PRO A 58 16.21 8.15 -3.59
N VAL A 59 16.86 7.06 -3.97
CA VAL A 59 16.56 5.74 -3.43
C VAL A 59 17.58 5.23 -2.43
N GLY A 60 18.74 5.88 -2.30
CA GLY A 60 19.74 5.56 -1.29
C GLY A 60 20.35 4.16 -1.38
N GLU A 61 20.82 3.64 -0.24
CA GLU A 61 21.40 2.33 -0.12
C GLU A 61 20.35 1.22 -0.23
N ILE A 62 20.67 0.15 -0.96
CA ILE A 62 19.81 -1.02 -1.08
C ILE A 62 20.08 -1.95 0.08
N VAL A 63 19.08 -2.23 0.89
CA VAL A 63 19.13 -3.17 2.00
C VAL A 63 18.10 -4.28 1.81
N THR A 64 18.30 -5.41 2.46
CA THR A 64 17.35 -6.53 2.48
C THR A 64 17.12 -6.99 3.90
N PHE A 65 15.90 -7.45 4.17
CA PHE A 65 15.53 -8.09 5.44
C PHE A 65 14.52 -9.20 5.18
N ASN A 66 14.45 -10.16 6.11
CA ASN A 66 13.48 -11.25 6.02
C ASN A 66 12.13 -10.80 6.57
N SER A 67 11.07 -11.33 5.99
CA SER A 67 9.70 -11.07 6.39
C SER A 67 8.83 -12.31 6.13
N GLY A 68 7.67 -12.36 6.80
CA GLY A 68 6.68 -13.41 6.60
C GLY A 68 5.53 -13.00 5.67
N ASP A 69 4.46 -13.78 5.68
CA ASP A 69 3.19 -13.42 5.03
C ASP A 69 1.99 -13.75 5.92
N ALA A 70 0.98 -12.91 5.86
CA ALA A 70 -0.25 -13.07 6.62
C ALA A 70 -1.46 -12.70 5.75
N ALA A 71 -2.45 -13.58 5.67
CA ALA A 71 -3.71 -13.24 5.02
C ALA A 71 -4.53 -12.30 5.89
N PHE A 72 -4.58 -12.59 7.18
CA PHE A 72 -5.35 -11.88 8.20
C PHE A 72 -4.53 -11.65 9.45
N LEU A 73 -5.06 -10.86 10.37
CA LEU A 73 -4.44 -10.63 11.65
C LEU A 73 -4.22 -11.94 12.45
N PHE A 74 -5.13 -12.92 12.36
CA PHE A 74 -4.96 -14.17 13.11
C PHE A 74 -3.66 -14.90 12.77
N ASN A 75 -3.18 -14.83 11.50
CA ASN A 75 -1.89 -15.43 11.13
C ASN A 75 -0.71 -14.75 11.83
N ILE A 76 -0.88 -13.48 12.17
CA ILE A 76 0.10 -12.73 12.95
C ILE A 76 0.00 -13.14 14.43
N LEU A 77 -1.21 -13.22 14.97
CA LEU A 77 -1.46 -13.56 16.38
C LEU A 77 -1.02 -14.99 16.73
N ASP A 78 -1.24 -15.96 15.82
CA ASP A 78 -0.84 -17.36 16.05
C ASP A 78 0.60 -17.68 15.60
N GLY A 79 1.30 -16.72 15.00
CA GLY A 79 2.68 -16.85 14.54
C GLY A 79 2.83 -17.55 13.20
N SER A 80 1.74 -17.99 12.55
CA SER A 80 1.79 -18.73 11.28
C SER A 80 2.26 -17.87 10.09
N TYR A 81 2.34 -16.54 10.24
CA TYR A 81 2.95 -15.66 9.25
C TYR A 81 4.41 -16.01 8.95
N LYS A 82 5.11 -16.70 9.87
CA LYS A 82 6.48 -17.17 9.72
C LYS A 82 6.62 -18.41 8.84
N ASN A 83 5.51 -19.10 8.55
CA ASN A 83 5.53 -20.32 7.73
C ASN A 83 5.90 -20.06 6.27
N GLN A 84 5.86 -18.81 5.83
CA GLN A 84 6.24 -18.40 4.50
C GLN A 84 7.19 -17.21 4.58
N GLU A 85 8.44 -17.43 4.23
CA GLU A 85 9.50 -16.43 4.32
C GLU A 85 9.73 -15.75 2.98
N TYR A 86 9.91 -14.43 3.02
CA TYR A 86 10.26 -13.59 1.89
C TYR A 86 11.47 -12.70 2.20
N THR A 87 12.32 -12.51 1.23
CA THR A 87 13.33 -11.45 1.29
C THR A 87 12.75 -10.17 0.73
N ILE A 88 12.59 -9.19 1.58
CA ILE A 88 12.08 -7.87 1.25
C ILE A 88 13.24 -6.93 0.99
N THR A 89 13.11 -6.10 -0.04
CA THR A 89 14.11 -5.09 -0.38
C THR A 89 13.63 -3.72 0.09
N GLY A 90 14.55 -2.94 0.65
CA GLY A 90 14.31 -1.55 1.00
C GLY A 90 15.42 -0.63 0.49
N HIS A 91 15.11 0.65 0.40
CA HIS A 91 16.05 1.70 0.03
C HIS A 91 16.13 2.71 1.15
N LEU A 92 17.30 2.83 1.76
CA LEU A 92 17.55 3.65 2.93
C LEU A 92 18.48 4.81 2.57
N THR A 93 18.01 6.02 2.79
CA THR A 93 18.81 7.25 2.61
C THR A 93 18.92 7.96 3.94
N PHE A 94 20.14 8.20 4.38
CA PHE A 94 20.42 9.01 5.56
C PHE A 94 20.72 10.46 5.17
N PRO A 95 20.39 11.41 6.04
CA PRO A 95 20.97 12.77 5.98
C PRO A 95 22.50 12.72 6.07
N GLU A 96 23.14 13.79 5.60
CA GLU A 96 24.58 13.97 5.82
C GLU A 96 24.88 14.20 7.31
N GLY A 97 26.06 13.79 7.73
CA GLY A 97 26.53 13.95 9.11
C GLY A 97 26.53 12.67 9.92
N GLU A 98 26.88 12.83 11.18
CA GLU A 98 26.99 11.76 12.17
C GLU A 98 25.82 11.82 13.17
N GLY A 99 25.56 10.69 13.83
CA GLY A 99 24.55 10.59 14.88
C GLY A 99 23.44 9.61 14.54
N LYS A 100 22.38 9.69 15.36
CA LYS A 100 21.18 8.86 15.20
C LYS A 100 20.05 9.68 14.61
N PHE A 101 19.61 9.31 13.42
CA PHE A 101 18.57 10.00 12.69
C PHE A 101 17.19 9.41 12.94
N PRO A 102 16.13 10.23 13.02
CA PRO A 102 14.77 9.74 12.84
C PRO A 102 14.60 9.16 11.43
N VAL A 103 13.68 8.22 11.27
CA VAL A 103 13.44 7.55 9.98
C VAL A 103 11.96 7.58 9.64
N LEU A 104 11.63 7.88 8.39
CA LEU A 104 10.29 7.73 7.83
C LEU A 104 10.24 6.54 6.88
N ILE A 105 9.44 5.53 7.23
CA ILE A 105 9.13 4.38 6.38
C ILE A 105 8.03 4.78 5.39
N TYR A 106 8.24 4.47 4.12
CA TYR A 106 7.24 4.57 3.06
C TYR A 106 6.71 3.20 2.67
N ALA A 107 5.43 2.96 2.93
CA ALA A 107 4.66 1.84 2.40
C ALA A 107 4.02 2.26 1.07
N HIS A 108 4.31 1.53 -0.01
CA HIS A 108 3.80 1.89 -1.33
C HIS A 108 2.33 1.51 -1.53
N GLY A 109 1.67 2.18 -2.48
CA GLY A 109 0.31 1.87 -2.93
C GLY A 109 0.23 0.65 -3.86
N SER A 110 -0.92 0.47 -4.50
CA SER A 110 -1.23 -0.67 -5.39
C SER A 110 -0.32 -0.80 -6.61
N ASP A 111 0.42 0.24 -6.96
CA ASP A 111 1.39 0.21 -8.06
C ASP A 111 2.73 -0.42 -7.71
N GLY A 112 2.94 -0.77 -6.45
CA GLY A 112 4.25 -1.15 -5.97
C GLY A 112 5.21 0.04 -6.04
N THR A 113 6.49 -0.25 -6.11
CA THR A 113 7.54 0.77 -6.17
C THR A 113 7.58 1.61 -7.45
N LYS A 114 6.71 1.32 -8.42
CA LYS A 114 6.63 2.11 -9.66
C LYS A 114 6.20 3.56 -9.42
N SER A 115 5.36 3.79 -8.40
CA SER A 115 4.94 5.15 -8.03
C SER A 115 6.13 6.01 -7.58
N PHE A 116 7.18 5.40 -7.02
CA PHE A 116 8.42 6.10 -6.66
C PHE A 116 9.33 6.39 -7.85
N ILE A 117 9.14 5.69 -8.97
CA ILE A 117 10.13 5.67 -10.05
C ILE A 117 9.60 6.16 -11.40
N LYS A 118 8.33 5.95 -11.76
CA LYS A 118 7.86 6.04 -13.15
C LYS A 118 6.64 6.90 -13.41
N ARG A 119 5.96 7.42 -12.38
CA ARG A 119 4.68 8.13 -12.53
C ARG A 119 4.75 9.62 -12.25
N GLY A 120 3.66 10.31 -12.50
CA GLY A 120 3.51 11.72 -12.20
C GLY A 120 3.58 12.05 -10.71
N ASP A 121 3.17 11.14 -9.82
CA ASP A 121 3.35 11.20 -8.37
C ASP A 121 4.83 11.08 -7.95
N TYR A 122 5.68 10.64 -8.86
CA TYR A 122 7.11 10.62 -8.66
C TYR A 122 7.68 11.97 -8.22
N LEU A 123 7.17 13.09 -8.74
CA LEU A 123 7.60 14.42 -8.30
C LEU A 123 7.32 14.67 -6.81
N PHE A 124 6.21 14.15 -6.30
CA PHE A 124 5.92 14.19 -4.87
C PHE A 124 6.98 13.42 -4.07
N TYR A 125 7.26 12.19 -4.45
CA TYR A 125 8.24 11.35 -3.73
C TYR A 125 9.66 11.91 -3.84
N GLU A 126 10.08 12.39 -5.01
CA GLU A 126 11.39 13.04 -5.18
C GLU A 126 11.53 14.26 -4.28
N GLU A 127 10.49 15.10 -4.26
CA GLU A 127 10.54 16.35 -3.49
C GLU A 127 10.44 16.11 -1.99
N THR A 128 9.56 15.21 -1.56
CA THR A 128 9.44 14.85 -0.14
C THR A 128 10.69 14.15 0.35
N HIS A 129 11.25 13.23 -0.44
CA HIS A 129 12.52 12.57 -0.13
C HIS A 129 13.61 13.61 0.15
N LYS A 130 13.87 14.49 -0.83
CA LYS A 130 14.90 15.52 -0.68
C LYS A 130 14.64 16.41 0.53
N LYS A 131 13.42 16.93 0.69
CA LYS A 131 13.06 17.82 1.79
C LYS A 131 13.18 17.14 3.17
N LEU A 132 12.80 15.87 3.29
CA LEU A 132 12.93 15.13 4.53
C LEU A 132 14.40 14.89 4.89
N VAL A 133 15.22 14.48 3.91
CA VAL A 133 16.66 14.29 4.11
C VAL A 133 17.33 15.61 4.47
N ASP A 134 17.04 16.70 3.76
CA ASP A 134 17.54 18.05 4.07
C ASP A 134 17.12 18.53 5.47
N MET A 135 15.97 18.05 5.98
CA MET A 135 15.48 18.34 7.34
C MET A 135 16.13 17.48 8.42
N GLY A 136 16.94 16.50 8.08
CA GLY A 136 17.55 15.59 9.04
C GLY A 136 16.75 14.31 9.30
N ILE A 137 15.78 13.95 8.45
CA ILE A 137 14.97 12.72 8.57
C ILE A 137 15.43 11.74 7.50
N ALA A 138 15.89 10.56 7.91
CA ALA A 138 16.19 9.47 6.98
C ALA A 138 14.90 8.91 6.35
N VAL A 139 15.00 8.44 5.11
CA VAL A 139 13.87 7.91 4.36
C VAL A 139 14.12 6.46 4.00
N PHE A 140 13.14 5.61 4.25
CA PHE A 140 13.19 4.18 3.98
C PHE A 140 12.00 3.73 3.13
N TYR A 141 12.23 3.49 1.84
CA TYR A 141 11.24 2.92 0.93
C TYR A 141 11.28 1.39 1.00
N VAL A 142 10.14 0.76 1.22
CA VAL A 142 10.02 -0.71 1.29
C VAL A 142 9.36 -1.24 0.02
N ASP A 143 9.93 -2.28 -0.59
CA ASP A 143 9.36 -2.99 -1.75
C ASP A 143 8.68 -4.28 -1.31
N ASN A 144 7.44 -4.17 -0.90
CA ASN A 144 6.64 -5.30 -0.41
C ASN A 144 6.28 -6.32 -1.51
N PHE A 145 6.37 -5.96 -2.80
CA PHE A 145 5.83 -6.77 -3.88
C PHE A 145 6.86 -7.61 -4.62
N SER A 146 8.04 -7.06 -4.89
CA SER A 146 8.98 -7.73 -5.77
C SER A 146 9.50 -9.04 -5.19
N GLY A 147 9.74 -9.11 -3.88
CA GLY A 147 10.11 -10.34 -3.18
C GLY A 147 9.05 -11.44 -3.29
N ARG A 148 7.78 -11.09 -3.39
CA ARG A 148 6.63 -11.98 -3.57
C ARG A 148 6.30 -12.27 -5.05
N GLY A 149 7.05 -11.72 -6.00
CA GLY A 149 6.76 -11.84 -7.43
C GLY A 149 5.54 -11.05 -7.91
N VAL A 150 5.00 -10.18 -7.08
CA VAL A 150 3.89 -9.27 -7.40
C VAL A 150 4.44 -8.02 -8.07
N LYS A 151 3.74 -7.52 -9.09
CA LYS A 151 4.14 -6.32 -9.82
C LYS A 151 3.33 -5.10 -9.41
N ASP A 152 2.03 -5.28 -9.31
CA ASP A 152 1.03 -4.29 -8.93
C ASP A 152 -0.26 -5.00 -8.53
N THR A 153 -1.13 -4.31 -7.80
CA THR A 153 -2.43 -4.85 -7.35
C THR A 153 -3.62 -4.01 -7.80
N TRP A 154 -3.41 -2.91 -8.52
CA TRP A 154 -4.49 -1.97 -8.83
C TRP A 154 -5.59 -2.55 -9.72
N ARG A 155 -5.31 -3.61 -10.48
CA ARG A 155 -6.28 -4.34 -11.29
C ARG A 155 -6.86 -5.56 -10.58
N ASP A 156 -6.16 -6.06 -9.59
CA ASP A 156 -6.55 -7.22 -8.77
C ASP A 156 -5.93 -7.06 -7.38
N GLN A 157 -6.72 -6.56 -6.44
CA GLN A 157 -6.27 -6.30 -5.07
C GLN A 157 -6.01 -7.59 -4.27
N SER A 158 -6.41 -8.75 -4.78
CA SER A 158 -6.25 -10.04 -4.11
C SER A 158 -4.86 -10.67 -4.22
N VAL A 159 -3.97 -10.14 -5.09
CA VAL A 159 -2.67 -10.78 -5.34
C VAL A 159 -1.61 -10.50 -4.26
N ALA A 160 -1.90 -9.67 -3.30
CA ALA A 160 -1.14 -9.47 -2.07
C ALA A 160 -2.08 -9.06 -0.94
N THR A 161 -1.70 -9.29 0.29
CA THR A 161 -2.51 -8.97 1.45
C THR A 161 -2.04 -7.68 2.14
N ILE A 162 -2.96 -7.00 2.81
CA ILE A 162 -2.62 -5.83 3.64
C ILE A 162 -1.83 -6.28 4.89
N PHE A 163 -2.22 -7.40 5.49
CA PHE A 163 -1.55 -7.92 6.68
C PHE A 163 -0.14 -8.44 6.38
N GLY A 164 0.11 -9.03 5.20
CA GLY A 164 1.47 -9.37 4.77
C GLY A 164 2.35 -8.12 4.64
N GLN A 165 1.81 -7.01 4.10
CA GLN A 165 2.54 -5.74 4.07
C GLN A 165 2.71 -5.11 5.46
N ALA A 166 1.79 -5.34 6.39
CA ALA A 166 1.93 -4.89 7.77
C ALA A 166 3.05 -5.67 8.50
N VAL A 167 3.20 -6.98 8.23
CA VAL A 167 4.37 -7.76 8.68
C VAL A 167 5.66 -7.12 8.16
N ASP A 168 5.73 -6.81 6.86
CA ASP A 168 6.90 -6.14 6.29
C ASP A 168 7.21 -4.80 6.97
N ALA A 169 6.19 -4.02 7.33
CA ALA A 169 6.38 -2.74 8.00
C ALA A 169 6.99 -2.92 9.41
N TYR A 170 6.60 -3.97 10.14
CA TYR A 170 7.18 -4.27 11.43
C TYR A 170 8.58 -4.89 11.32
N GLU A 171 8.83 -5.73 10.34
CA GLU A 171 10.18 -6.25 10.11
C GLU A 171 11.12 -5.14 9.62
N ALA A 172 10.62 -4.18 8.85
CA ALA A 172 11.34 -2.95 8.53
C ALA A 172 11.64 -2.12 9.78
N PHE A 173 10.69 -1.99 10.71
CA PHE A 173 10.92 -1.34 12.00
C PHE A 173 12.00 -2.07 12.81
N ASN A 174 11.93 -3.40 12.91
CA ASN A 174 12.91 -4.23 13.60
C ASN A 174 14.31 -4.11 12.98
N PHE A 175 14.40 -4.08 11.65
CA PHE A 175 15.66 -3.81 10.95
C PHE A 175 16.23 -2.44 11.32
N LEU A 176 15.40 -1.39 11.26
CA LEU A 176 15.80 -0.02 11.53
C LEU A 176 16.17 0.23 12.98
N LYS A 177 15.41 -0.29 13.95
CA LYS A 177 15.70 -0.05 15.38
C LYS A 177 17.05 -0.57 15.82
N ASN A 178 17.58 -1.60 15.10
CA ASN A 178 18.89 -2.17 15.33
C ASN A 178 20.01 -1.50 14.52
N HIS A 179 19.68 -0.58 13.62
CA HIS A 179 20.67 0.10 12.79
C HIS A 179 21.41 1.20 13.60
N PRO A 180 22.76 1.26 13.56
CA PRO A 180 23.55 2.15 14.41
C PRO A 180 23.26 3.64 14.21
N LYS A 181 22.84 4.04 13.01
CA LYS A 181 22.49 5.42 12.65
C LYS A 181 21.03 5.77 12.89
N VAL A 182 20.22 4.91 13.49
CA VAL A 182 18.77 5.15 13.65
C VAL A 182 18.43 5.49 15.10
N ASN A 183 17.65 6.55 15.28
CA ASN A 183 16.96 6.81 16.54
C ASN A 183 15.69 5.95 16.61
N LYS A 184 15.76 4.83 17.32
CA LYS A 184 14.68 3.83 17.41
C LYS A 184 13.36 4.39 17.96
N ASN A 185 13.40 5.49 18.70
CA ASN A 185 12.21 6.13 19.27
C ASN A 185 11.57 7.15 18.30
N LYS A 186 12.17 7.37 17.14
CA LYS A 186 11.75 8.33 16.13
C LYS A 186 11.61 7.68 14.75
N ILE A 187 10.91 6.52 14.70
CA ILE A 187 10.56 5.83 13.46
C ILE A 187 9.08 6.13 13.16
N GLY A 188 8.83 6.81 12.04
CA GLY A 188 7.49 7.10 11.54
C GLY A 188 7.15 6.19 10.35
N ILE A 189 5.86 6.15 9.99
CA ILE A 189 5.37 5.43 8.82
C ILE A 189 4.36 6.26 8.04
N THR A 190 4.43 6.20 6.73
CA THR A 190 3.43 6.79 5.82
C THR A 190 3.21 5.90 4.62
N GLY A 191 2.10 6.09 3.96
CA GLY A 191 1.81 5.45 2.71
C GLY A 191 0.54 5.99 2.07
N HIS A 192 0.45 5.84 0.76
CA HIS A 192 -0.70 6.26 -0.03
C HIS A 192 -1.54 5.06 -0.44
N SER A 193 -2.86 5.23 -0.45
CA SER A 193 -3.78 4.20 -0.90
C SER A 193 -3.61 2.90 -0.09
N ARG A 194 -3.24 1.79 -0.71
CA ARG A 194 -2.89 0.54 -0.05
C ARG A 194 -1.81 0.70 1.03
N GLY A 195 -0.77 1.53 0.78
CA GLY A 195 0.23 1.87 1.80
C GLY A 195 -0.35 2.66 2.97
N GLY A 196 -1.41 3.42 2.73
CA GLY A 196 -2.20 4.06 3.78
C GLY A 196 -2.90 3.03 4.68
N ASN A 197 -3.47 1.94 4.11
CA ASN A 197 -4.02 0.84 4.90
C ASN A 197 -2.96 0.19 5.80
N VAL A 198 -1.76 -0.03 5.28
CA VAL A 198 -0.64 -0.53 6.11
C VAL A 198 -0.35 0.44 7.25
N SER A 199 -0.18 1.73 6.95
CA SER A 199 0.10 2.76 7.94
C SER A 199 -1.01 2.90 9.01
N MET A 200 -2.26 2.57 8.65
CA MET A 200 -3.40 2.56 9.56
C MET A 200 -3.44 1.28 10.42
N ASN A 201 -3.10 0.11 9.85
CA ASN A 201 -3.16 -1.15 10.59
C ASN A 201 -2.06 -1.27 11.64
N VAL A 202 -0.86 -0.75 11.37
CA VAL A 202 0.30 -0.92 12.28
C VAL A 202 0.25 -0.04 13.54
N ILE A 203 -0.77 0.77 13.73
CA ILE A 203 -0.92 1.58 14.94
C ILE A 203 -1.76 0.91 16.04
N ASP A 204 -2.22 -0.31 15.83
CA ASP A 204 -3.00 -1.06 16.83
C ASP A 204 -2.09 -1.94 17.70
N THR A 205 -2.40 -2.01 19.01
CA THR A 205 -1.62 -2.81 19.97
C THR A 205 -1.68 -4.30 19.68
N LYS A 206 -2.78 -4.80 19.08
CA LYS A 206 -2.93 -6.23 18.75
C LYS A 206 -1.82 -6.72 17.84
N ILE A 207 -1.47 -5.95 16.81
CA ILE A 207 -0.38 -6.31 15.91
C ILE A 207 0.98 -5.89 16.48
N ARG A 208 1.07 -4.70 17.12
CA ARG A 208 2.30 -4.20 17.70
C ARG A 208 2.90 -5.18 18.71
N ASP A 209 2.10 -5.75 19.60
CA ASP A 209 2.55 -6.62 20.69
C ASP A 209 3.13 -7.95 20.20
N VAL A 210 2.92 -8.32 18.93
CA VAL A 210 3.54 -9.51 18.33
C VAL A 210 4.98 -9.24 17.90
N PHE A 211 5.28 -8.00 17.45
CA PHE A 211 6.58 -7.67 16.84
C PHE A 211 7.51 -6.87 17.76
N LEU A 212 6.94 -6.10 18.67
CA LEU A 212 7.66 -5.13 19.49
C LEU A 212 7.35 -5.28 20.97
N ASN A 213 8.22 -4.76 21.82
CA ASN A 213 7.92 -4.60 23.22
C ASN A 213 6.82 -3.53 23.42
N LYS A 214 6.13 -3.57 24.56
CA LYS A 214 4.98 -2.69 24.82
C LYS A 214 5.32 -1.19 24.87
N ASP A 215 6.57 -0.85 25.12
CA ASP A 215 7.10 0.51 25.10
C ASP A 215 7.63 0.96 23.71
N GLU A 216 7.71 0.04 22.75
CA GLU A 216 8.13 0.33 21.38
C GLU A 216 6.91 0.48 20.46
N GLN A 217 6.94 1.46 19.57
CA GLN A 217 5.89 1.72 18.59
C GLN A 217 6.36 2.71 17.53
N PHE A 218 5.61 2.87 16.45
CA PHE A 218 5.84 3.98 15.54
C PHE A 218 5.62 5.32 16.28
N ALA A 219 6.55 6.26 16.13
CA ALA A 219 6.41 7.59 16.73
C ALA A 219 5.24 8.36 16.13
N ALA A 220 5.06 8.23 14.82
CA ALA A 220 3.96 8.84 14.10
C ALA A 220 3.56 8.03 12.86
N SER A 221 2.31 8.20 12.43
CA SER A 221 1.74 7.59 11.22
C SER A 221 0.96 8.62 10.43
N MET A 222 1.15 8.62 9.09
CA MET A 222 0.32 9.42 8.18
C MET A 222 -0.24 8.53 7.06
N PRO A 223 -1.40 7.90 7.27
CA PRO A 223 -2.13 7.22 6.21
C PRO A 223 -2.76 8.26 5.25
N ILE A 224 -2.51 8.09 3.94
CA ILE A 224 -2.95 9.02 2.90
C ILE A 224 -3.88 8.28 1.94
N ALA A 225 -5.09 8.80 1.72
CA ALA A 225 -6.10 8.27 0.81
C ALA A 225 -6.33 6.76 1.00
N THR A 226 -6.59 6.36 2.23
CA THR A 226 -6.71 4.98 2.73
C THR A 226 -8.11 4.42 2.47
N GLU A 227 -8.23 3.12 2.21
CA GLU A 227 -9.54 2.44 2.19
C GLU A 227 -9.93 2.04 3.63
N CYS A 228 -10.88 2.77 4.22
CA CYS A 228 -11.25 2.60 5.63
C CYS A 228 -12.46 1.70 5.86
N ARG A 229 -13.02 1.10 4.82
CA ARG A 229 -14.11 0.11 4.93
C ARG A 229 -13.60 -1.33 4.96
N MET A 230 -12.29 -1.53 4.75
CA MET A 230 -11.71 -2.85 4.54
C MET A 230 -10.51 -3.10 5.44
N PHE A 231 -10.53 -4.23 6.14
CA PHE A 231 -9.41 -4.77 6.91
C PHE A 231 -8.95 -3.91 8.11
N LEU A 232 -9.77 -2.99 8.57
CA LEU A 232 -9.52 -2.25 9.80
C LEU A 232 -10.21 -2.93 11.00
N TYR A 233 -9.76 -2.61 12.21
CA TYR A 233 -10.20 -3.29 13.42
C TYR A 233 -11.63 -2.88 13.82
N GLU A 234 -12.45 -3.89 14.17
CA GLU A 234 -13.77 -3.64 14.71
C GLU A 234 -13.67 -2.93 16.07
N ASN A 235 -12.79 -3.40 16.95
CA ASN A 235 -12.50 -2.78 18.23
C ASN A 235 -11.03 -2.34 18.26
N PRO A 236 -10.70 -1.13 17.73
CA PRO A 236 -9.33 -0.68 17.70
C PRO A 236 -8.78 -0.40 19.08
N SER A 237 -7.52 -0.81 19.30
CA SER A 237 -6.74 -0.53 20.49
C SER A 237 -5.48 0.23 20.08
N PRO A 238 -5.59 1.55 19.84
CA PRO A 238 -4.49 2.32 19.28
C PRO A 238 -3.31 2.39 20.24
N THR A 239 -2.11 2.37 19.68
CA THR A 239 -0.87 2.71 20.37
C THR A 239 -0.82 4.22 20.66
N LYS A 240 0.25 4.69 21.31
CA LYS A 240 0.49 6.14 21.53
C LYS A 240 1.05 6.84 20.26
N THR A 241 0.96 6.20 19.12
CA THR A 241 1.40 6.77 17.84
C THR A 241 0.59 8.03 17.51
N LYS A 242 1.26 9.14 17.19
CA LYS A 242 0.59 10.33 16.65
C LYS A 242 0.13 10.06 15.23
N VAL A 243 -1.15 10.22 14.94
CA VAL A 243 -1.74 9.90 13.63
C VAL A 243 -2.34 11.12 12.97
N LEU A 244 -2.03 11.33 11.68
CA LEU A 244 -2.72 12.29 10.83
C LEU A 244 -3.30 11.55 9.61
N VAL A 245 -4.60 11.32 9.61
CA VAL A 245 -5.31 10.74 8.47
C VAL A 245 -5.55 11.81 7.41
N VAL A 246 -5.00 11.61 6.21
CA VAL A 246 -5.10 12.61 5.13
C VAL A 246 -5.93 12.03 3.98
N HIS A 247 -6.91 12.80 3.51
CA HIS A 247 -7.79 12.36 2.43
C HIS A 247 -8.17 13.48 1.47
N GLY A 248 -8.45 13.14 0.22
CA GLY A 248 -9.03 14.04 -0.75
C GLY A 248 -10.56 14.08 -0.59
N GLU A 249 -11.17 15.27 -0.59
CA GLU A 249 -12.63 15.45 -0.49
C GLU A 249 -13.39 14.73 -1.62
N LEU A 250 -12.84 14.77 -2.84
CA LEU A 250 -13.44 14.21 -4.05
C LEU A 250 -12.91 12.81 -4.40
N ASP A 251 -12.22 12.15 -3.48
CA ASP A 251 -11.73 10.79 -3.68
C ASP A 251 -12.90 9.82 -3.82
N ASN A 252 -13.07 9.28 -5.03
CA ASN A 252 -14.10 8.29 -5.34
C ASN A 252 -13.53 6.88 -5.57
N TYR A 253 -12.23 6.71 -5.30
CA TYR A 253 -11.57 5.42 -5.32
C TYR A 253 -11.51 4.81 -3.91
N THR A 254 -11.02 5.57 -2.94
CA THR A 254 -11.13 5.29 -1.51
C THR A 254 -11.85 6.47 -0.85
N LEU A 255 -13.02 6.23 -0.26
CA LEU A 255 -13.88 7.31 0.20
C LEU A 255 -13.33 7.98 1.48
N ALA A 256 -13.39 9.31 1.55
CA ALA A 256 -12.92 10.07 2.71
C ALA A 256 -13.77 9.82 3.97
N LYS A 257 -15.11 9.81 3.82
CA LYS A 257 -16.03 9.72 4.95
C LYS A 257 -15.83 8.50 5.85
N PRO A 258 -15.66 7.26 5.34
CA PRO A 258 -15.34 6.12 6.19
C PRO A 258 -14.06 6.30 7.01
N CYS A 259 -13.07 6.99 6.46
CA CYS A 259 -11.82 7.27 7.17
C CYS A 259 -11.99 8.32 8.27
N GLU A 260 -12.83 9.31 8.08
CA GLU A 260 -13.19 10.25 9.15
C GLU A 260 -13.95 9.56 10.29
N GLU A 261 -14.85 8.63 9.95
CA GLU A 261 -15.58 7.82 10.94
C GLU A 261 -14.63 6.88 11.70
N TYR A 262 -13.72 6.23 11.01
CA TYR A 262 -12.72 5.37 11.66
C TYR A 262 -11.72 6.16 12.52
N ALA A 263 -11.31 7.34 12.08
CA ALA A 263 -10.46 8.23 12.87
C ALA A 263 -11.15 8.66 14.19
N LYS A 264 -12.45 8.95 14.14
CA LYS A 264 -13.26 9.21 15.35
C LYS A 264 -13.30 7.98 16.27
N LYS A 265 -13.45 6.79 15.71
CA LYS A 265 -13.44 5.52 16.46
C LYS A 265 -12.10 5.32 17.16
N LEU A 266 -10.99 5.51 16.46
CA LEU A 266 -9.65 5.47 17.04
C LEU A 266 -9.48 6.48 18.18
N LYS A 267 -9.94 7.72 17.97
CA LYS A 267 -9.86 8.78 19.00
C LYS A 267 -10.67 8.44 20.23
N ASN A 268 -11.88 7.90 20.06
CA ASN A 268 -12.73 7.45 21.16
C ASN A 268 -12.12 6.26 21.93
N SER A 269 -11.28 5.46 21.27
CA SER A 269 -10.51 4.38 21.88
C SER A 269 -9.18 4.84 22.52
N GLY A 270 -8.96 6.16 22.64
CA GLY A 270 -7.78 6.74 23.30
C GLY A 270 -6.60 7.05 22.37
N GLY A 271 -6.77 6.94 21.06
CA GLY A 271 -5.73 7.28 20.08
C GLY A 271 -5.51 8.78 19.91
N ASP A 272 -4.26 9.18 19.65
CA ASP A 272 -3.89 10.55 19.27
C ASP A 272 -4.03 10.72 17.74
N VAL A 273 -5.25 11.00 17.29
CA VAL A 273 -5.62 10.97 15.86
C VAL A 273 -6.27 12.28 15.44
N ASP A 274 -5.73 12.87 14.38
CA ASP A 274 -6.31 14.01 13.67
C ASP A 274 -6.63 13.63 12.21
N THR A 275 -7.49 14.40 11.56
CA THR A 275 -7.85 14.26 10.15
C THR A 275 -7.57 15.54 9.38
N LEU A 276 -7.15 15.39 8.13
CA LEU A 276 -6.96 16.48 7.19
C LEU A 276 -7.65 16.14 5.86
N ILE A 277 -8.74 16.82 5.57
CA ILE A 277 -9.44 16.69 4.29
C ILE A 277 -8.96 17.78 3.34
N ILE A 278 -8.41 17.36 2.22
CA ILE A 278 -7.90 18.24 1.16
C ILE A 278 -9.06 18.60 0.23
N GLN A 279 -9.50 19.84 0.28
CA GLN A 279 -10.63 20.34 -0.50
C GLN A 279 -10.32 20.29 -2.00
N GLY A 280 -11.25 19.73 -2.80
CA GLY A 280 -11.09 19.52 -4.23
C GLY A 280 -10.12 18.40 -4.60
N GLY A 281 -9.53 17.71 -3.63
CA GLY A 281 -8.57 16.63 -3.86
C GLY A 281 -9.26 15.32 -4.26
N TYR A 282 -8.73 14.65 -5.28
CA TYR A 282 -9.07 13.27 -5.64
C TYR A 282 -8.09 12.29 -4.98
N HIS A 283 -8.09 11.02 -5.38
CA HIS A 283 -7.29 9.96 -4.76
C HIS A 283 -5.79 10.27 -4.68
N SER A 284 -5.21 10.83 -5.73
CA SER A 284 -3.79 11.18 -5.79
C SER A 284 -3.60 12.70 -5.92
N PHE A 285 -4.23 13.47 -5.04
CA PHE A 285 -4.25 14.94 -5.04
C PHE A 285 -2.85 15.60 -4.98
N PHE A 286 -1.81 14.87 -4.64
CA PHE A 286 -0.41 15.31 -4.63
C PHE A 286 0.33 15.02 -5.95
N GLY A 287 -0.29 14.36 -6.90
CA GLY A 287 0.27 14.09 -8.22
C GLY A 287 0.34 15.35 -9.11
N ASN A 288 0.88 15.20 -10.29
CA ASN A 288 0.98 16.28 -11.29
C ASN A 288 0.35 15.91 -12.63
N TRP A 289 -0.62 15.02 -12.61
CA TRP A 289 -1.43 14.65 -13.77
C TRP A 289 -2.83 15.24 -13.69
N VAL A 290 -3.51 15.22 -14.81
CA VAL A 290 -4.89 15.68 -14.91
C VAL A 290 -5.82 14.69 -14.22
N VAL A 291 -6.89 15.17 -13.63
CA VAL A 291 -8.00 14.32 -13.18
C VAL A 291 -8.53 13.53 -14.37
N ASP A 292 -8.53 12.21 -14.26
CA ASP A 292 -8.96 11.31 -15.32
C ASP A 292 -9.71 10.10 -14.76
N TYR A 293 -10.44 9.41 -15.63
CA TYR A 293 -11.22 8.25 -15.26
C TYR A 293 -10.52 6.96 -15.67
N TYR A 294 -10.06 6.19 -14.69
CA TYR A 294 -9.36 4.94 -14.89
C TYR A 294 -10.31 3.75 -14.91
N LYS A 295 -10.66 3.29 -16.12
CA LYS A 295 -11.63 2.20 -16.34
C LYS A 295 -11.24 0.85 -15.74
N GLN A 296 -9.95 0.61 -15.52
CA GLN A 296 -9.41 -0.70 -15.11
C GLN A 296 -9.05 -0.78 -13.62
N ILE A 297 -9.19 0.32 -12.90
CA ILE A 297 -8.94 0.32 -11.46
C ILE A 297 -10.06 -0.40 -10.75
N GLN A 298 -9.67 -1.34 -9.91
CA GLN A 298 -10.59 -2.10 -9.08
C GLN A 298 -10.81 -1.41 -7.75
N HIS A 299 -12.06 -1.20 -7.35
CA HIS A 299 -12.43 -0.64 -6.07
C HIS A 299 -13.60 -1.39 -5.42
N LEU A 300 -13.81 -1.18 -4.13
CA LEU A 300 -14.77 -1.90 -3.30
C LEU A 300 -15.94 -1.03 -2.82
N ASN A 301 -16.11 0.17 -3.38
CA ASN A 301 -17.12 1.14 -2.94
C ASN A 301 -18.56 0.67 -3.06
N LYS A 302 -18.81 -0.38 -3.86
CA LYS A 302 -20.14 -0.98 -4.04
C LYS A 302 -20.35 -2.24 -3.22
N CYS A 303 -19.39 -2.64 -2.39
CA CYS A 303 -19.61 -3.71 -1.44
C CYS A 303 -20.66 -3.28 -0.41
N PRO A 304 -21.67 -4.13 -0.14
CA PRO A 304 -22.79 -3.75 0.71
C PRO A 304 -22.44 -3.73 2.21
N PHE A 305 -21.26 -4.16 2.58
CA PHE A 305 -20.79 -4.27 3.96
C PHE A 305 -19.36 -3.72 4.12
N GLU A 306 -18.96 -3.54 5.34
CA GLU A 306 -17.59 -3.28 5.73
C GLU A 306 -16.88 -4.59 6.08
N VAL A 307 -15.63 -4.72 5.71
CA VAL A 307 -14.79 -5.86 6.06
C VAL A 307 -13.95 -5.51 7.27
N THR A 308 -14.45 -5.82 8.45
CA THR A 308 -13.78 -5.50 9.71
C THR A 308 -12.98 -6.70 10.23
N THR A 309 -11.86 -6.40 10.90
CA THR A 309 -11.02 -7.38 11.57
C THR A 309 -11.47 -7.48 13.03
N LEU A 310 -11.89 -8.67 13.44
CA LEU A 310 -12.31 -9.00 14.79
C LEU A 310 -11.11 -9.12 15.76
N ASP A 311 -11.36 -9.08 17.06
CA ASP A 311 -10.31 -9.18 18.08
C ASP A 311 -9.54 -10.51 18.05
N ASN A 312 -10.17 -11.58 17.59
CA ASN A 312 -9.52 -12.88 17.37
C ASN A 312 -8.71 -12.96 16.07
N GLY A 313 -8.63 -11.86 15.32
CA GLY A 313 -7.87 -11.74 14.09
C GLY A 313 -8.56 -12.22 12.82
N TRP A 314 -9.77 -12.76 12.91
CA TRP A 314 -10.59 -13.10 11.74
C TRP A 314 -11.34 -11.88 11.21
N LEU A 315 -11.88 -12.02 10.00
CA LEU A 315 -12.79 -11.03 9.46
C LEU A 315 -14.22 -11.29 9.94
N ASN A 316 -15.05 -10.26 9.94
CA ASN A 316 -16.43 -10.32 10.41
C ASN A 316 -17.27 -11.37 9.65
N ASP A 317 -18.26 -11.93 10.31
CA ASP A 317 -19.06 -13.05 9.78
C ASP A 317 -19.86 -12.66 8.53
N GLU A 318 -20.28 -11.40 8.41
CA GLU A 318 -20.97 -10.90 7.22
C GLU A 318 -20.09 -11.06 5.97
N PHE A 319 -18.82 -10.69 6.06
CA PHE A 319 -17.86 -10.92 5.01
C PHE A 319 -17.59 -12.42 4.77
N MET A 320 -17.41 -13.19 5.84
CA MET A 320 -17.12 -14.62 5.72
C MET A 320 -18.29 -15.38 5.07
N ASN A 321 -19.54 -15.07 5.41
CA ASN A 321 -20.73 -15.63 4.74
C ASN A 321 -20.75 -15.25 3.26
N TYR A 322 -20.49 -13.97 2.94
CA TYR A 322 -20.42 -13.51 1.56
C TYR A 322 -19.38 -14.26 0.73
N VAL A 323 -18.26 -14.63 1.34
CA VAL A 323 -17.20 -15.43 0.70
C VAL A 323 -17.67 -16.87 0.48
N VAL A 324 -18.20 -17.50 1.53
CA VAL A 324 -18.68 -18.90 1.48
C VAL A 324 -19.72 -19.10 0.37
N ASP A 325 -20.68 -18.19 0.25
CA ASP A 325 -21.72 -18.23 -0.80
C ASP A 325 -21.18 -18.21 -2.24
N ARG A 326 -19.90 -17.87 -2.43
CA ARG A 326 -19.29 -17.66 -3.74
C ARG A 326 -18.10 -18.53 -4.05
N VAL A 327 -17.64 -19.30 -3.08
CA VAL A 327 -16.51 -20.22 -3.23
C VAL A 327 -17.03 -21.64 -3.20
N ASP A 328 -17.06 -22.29 -4.37
CA ASP A 328 -17.70 -23.60 -4.57
C ASP A 328 -17.18 -24.70 -3.60
N ASP A 329 -15.92 -24.62 -3.18
CA ASP A 329 -15.27 -25.60 -2.30
C ASP A 329 -15.63 -25.40 -0.80
N TRP A 330 -16.28 -24.28 -0.43
CA TRP A 330 -16.63 -23.97 0.96
C TRP A 330 -18.15 -24.02 1.13
N LYS A 331 -18.61 -24.77 2.12
CA LYS A 331 -20.03 -24.91 2.43
C LYS A 331 -20.41 -24.17 3.72
N THR A 332 -19.43 -23.88 4.57
CA THR A 332 -19.59 -23.22 5.85
C THR A 332 -18.46 -22.20 6.08
N ILE A 333 -18.68 -21.26 7.00
CA ILE A 333 -17.61 -20.36 7.47
C ILE A 333 -16.41 -21.16 7.99
N GLU A 334 -16.66 -22.26 8.68
CA GLU A 334 -15.60 -23.10 9.25
C GLU A 334 -14.75 -23.80 8.17
N ASP A 335 -15.36 -24.20 7.05
CA ASP A 335 -14.59 -24.66 5.89
C ASP A 335 -13.63 -23.60 5.37
N GLY A 336 -14.12 -22.35 5.27
CA GLY A 336 -13.31 -21.22 4.87
C GLY A 336 -12.18 -20.92 5.85
N LYS A 337 -12.47 -20.88 7.13
CA LYS A 337 -11.47 -20.69 8.19
C LYS A 337 -10.40 -21.77 8.17
N THR A 338 -10.81 -23.03 8.03
CA THR A 338 -9.91 -24.19 7.94
C THR A 338 -9.00 -24.10 6.69
N ALA A 339 -9.57 -23.80 5.53
CA ALA A 339 -8.80 -23.65 4.30
C ALA A 339 -7.75 -22.53 4.41
N ILE A 340 -8.15 -21.39 4.96
CA ILE A 340 -7.27 -20.22 5.15
C ILE A 340 -6.20 -20.51 6.21
N LYS A 341 -6.53 -21.19 7.30
CA LYS A 341 -5.56 -21.58 8.33
C LYS A 341 -4.48 -22.51 7.78
N ASN A 342 -4.87 -23.48 6.96
CA ASN A 342 -3.96 -24.47 6.38
C ASN A 342 -3.11 -23.90 5.23
N ASN A 343 -3.63 -22.91 4.50
CA ASN A 343 -2.93 -22.31 3.36
C ASN A 343 -3.34 -20.84 3.20
N PRO A 344 -2.90 -19.95 4.11
CA PRO A 344 -3.44 -18.61 4.25
C PRO A 344 -3.36 -17.78 2.97
N GLY A 345 -2.19 -17.66 2.38
CA GLY A 345 -2.01 -16.82 1.19
C GLY A 345 -2.83 -17.30 -0.01
N LYS A 346 -2.71 -18.60 -0.34
CA LYS A 346 -3.34 -19.17 -1.53
C LYS A 346 -4.86 -19.31 -1.41
N ALA A 347 -5.33 -19.83 -0.29
CA ALA A 347 -6.76 -20.03 -0.04
C ALA A 347 -7.49 -18.67 0.05
N PHE A 348 -6.92 -17.71 0.76
CA PHE A 348 -7.50 -16.37 0.83
C PHE A 348 -7.52 -15.68 -0.53
N MET A 349 -6.43 -15.70 -1.29
CA MET A 349 -6.40 -15.06 -2.60
C MET A 349 -7.39 -15.69 -3.57
N LYS A 350 -7.56 -17.05 -3.53
CA LYS A 350 -8.59 -17.73 -4.31
C LYS A 350 -9.98 -17.23 -3.90
N ALA A 351 -10.29 -17.27 -2.63
CA ALA A 351 -11.58 -16.86 -2.09
C ALA A 351 -11.90 -15.39 -2.37
N ALA A 352 -10.96 -14.49 -2.12
CA ALA A 352 -11.11 -13.06 -2.39
C ALA A 352 -11.38 -12.80 -3.88
N LYS A 353 -10.66 -13.48 -4.77
CA LYS A 353 -10.83 -13.35 -6.21
C LYS A 353 -12.20 -13.85 -6.65
N GLU A 354 -12.67 -14.98 -6.16
CA GLU A 354 -13.96 -15.58 -6.52
C GLU A 354 -15.14 -14.82 -5.90
N SER A 355 -15.00 -14.33 -4.67
CA SER A 355 -16.09 -13.73 -3.90
C SER A 355 -16.17 -12.20 -4.04
N ILE A 356 -15.10 -11.49 -3.79
CA ILE A 356 -15.09 -10.00 -3.75
C ILE A 356 -14.66 -9.42 -5.09
N MET A 357 -13.56 -9.94 -5.64
CA MET A 357 -12.86 -9.35 -6.77
C MET A 357 -13.40 -9.80 -8.12
N HIS A 358 -14.27 -10.80 -8.15
CA HIS A 358 -14.82 -11.32 -9.41
C HIS A 358 -15.83 -10.34 -10.00
N LYS A 359 -15.56 -9.86 -11.23
CA LYS A 359 -16.38 -8.83 -11.89
C LYS A 359 -17.88 -9.16 -12.01
N LYS A 360 -18.23 -10.44 -12.13
CA LYS A 360 -19.62 -10.90 -12.30
C LYS A 360 -20.28 -11.41 -11.01
N LYS A 361 -19.47 -11.92 -10.07
CA LYS A 361 -19.96 -12.60 -8.86
C LYS A 361 -19.72 -11.80 -7.60
N GLY A 362 -18.68 -10.92 -7.56
CA GLY A 362 -18.30 -10.14 -6.40
C GLY A 362 -18.81 -8.70 -6.42
N CYS A 363 -18.58 -7.98 -5.36
CA CYS A 363 -18.94 -6.59 -5.20
C CYS A 363 -17.88 -5.61 -5.71
N ALA A 364 -16.73 -6.10 -6.17
CA ALA A 364 -15.73 -5.23 -6.77
C ALA A 364 -16.25 -4.53 -8.01
N SER A 365 -16.05 -3.24 -8.07
CA SER A 365 -16.36 -2.39 -9.21
C SER A 365 -15.08 -1.94 -9.89
N TYR A 366 -15.22 -1.45 -11.12
CA TYR A 366 -14.12 -0.98 -11.93
C TYR A 366 -14.40 0.43 -12.44
N GLY A 367 -13.35 1.23 -12.39
CA GLY A 367 -13.37 2.61 -12.84
C GLY A 367 -13.55 3.61 -11.72
N ALA A 368 -12.60 4.51 -11.61
CA ALA A 368 -12.60 5.62 -10.66
C ALA A 368 -11.81 6.79 -11.21
N ASN A 369 -12.11 7.98 -10.73
CA ASN A 369 -11.22 9.12 -10.89
C ASN A 369 -10.07 8.97 -9.92
N GLU A 370 -8.87 8.84 -10.42
CA GLU A 370 -7.64 8.66 -9.64
C GLU A 370 -6.68 9.83 -9.83
N GLY A 371 -7.16 10.92 -10.27
CA GLY A 371 -6.36 12.11 -10.43
C GLY A 371 -6.44 13.02 -9.22
N GLY A 372 -6.14 14.25 -9.41
CA GLY A 372 -6.29 15.32 -8.44
C GLY A 372 -6.51 16.65 -9.14
N ASP A 373 -7.03 17.61 -8.43
CA ASP A 373 -6.99 18.99 -8.90
C ASP A 373 -5.67 19.62 -8.47
N TRP A 374 -4.82 19.89 -9.44
CA TRP A 374 -3.50 20.46 -9.24
C TRP A 374 -3.40 21.93 -9.61
N GLY A 375 -4.49 22.63 -9.46
CA GLY A 375 -4.57 24.04 -9.84
C GLY A 375 -4.55 24.25 -11.35
N TRP A 376 -4.83 23.20 -12.12
CA TRP A 376 -4.86 23.25 -13.56
C TRP A 376 -6.29 23.21 -14.07
N GLN A 377 -6.75 24.34 -14.51
CA GLN A 377 -8.11 24.57 -14.99
C GLN A 377 -8.21 24.44 -16.48
N GLY A 378 -7.56 23.56 -17.08
CA GLY A 378 -7.67 23.55 -18.50
C GLY A 378 -7.44 22.21 -19.12
N LYS A 379 -8.02 22.09 -20.16
CA LYS A 379 -8.06 20.94 -21.02
C LYS A 379 -6.63 20.49 -21.37
N ASN A 380 -6.22 19.36 -20.82
CA ASN A 380 -5.09 18.58 -21.31
C ASN A 380 -3.67 19.15 -21.09
N LYS A 381 -3.43 19.89 -20.02
CA LYS A 381 -2.06 20.33 -19.69
C LYS A 381 -1.80 20.22 -18.19
N PRO A 382 -0.81 19.44 -17.75
CA PRO A 382 -0.38 19.47 -16.36
C PRO A 382 0.15 20.85 -15.99
N TRP A 383 0.06 21.23 -14.74
CA TRP A 383 0.70 22.45 -14.28
C TRP A 383 2.22 22.38 -14.53
N LYS A 384 2.77 23.47 -15.03
CA LYS A 384 4.19 23.55 -15.38
C LYS A 384 5.09 23.72 -14.17
N LYS A 385 4.57 24.34 -13.12
CA LYS A 385 5.26 24.61 -11.86
C LYS A 385 4.37 24.15 -10.70
N LYS A 386 4.97 23.55 -9.68
CA LYS A 386 4.28 23.12 -8.45
C LYS A 386 3.61 24.28 -7.72
N SER A 387 4.19 25.47 -7.78
CA SER A 387 3.59 26.70 -7.24
C SER A 387 2.24 27.07 -7.84
N GLU A 388 1.89 26.46 -8.99
CA GLU A 388 0.60 26.67 -9.64
C GLU A 388 -0.52 25.82 -9.00
N SER A 389 -0.18 24.79 -8.21
CA SER A 389 -1.15 23.95 -7.52
C SER A 389 -1.32 24.38 -6.06
N LYS A 390 -2.47 24.99 -5.76
CA LYS A 390 -2.84 25.33 -4.39
C LYS A 390 -2.96 24.08 -3.50
N ILE A 391 -3.62 23.02 -4.01
CA ILE A 391 -3.82 21.75 -3.31
C ILE A 391 -2.48 21.11 -2.97
N TYR A 392 -1.58 20.99 -3.94
CA TYR A 392 -0.25 20.41 -3.71
C TYR A 392 0.54 21.19 -2.66
N ASN A 393 0.57 22.52 -2.76
CA ASN A 393 1.33 23.37 -1.84
C ASN A 393 0.77 23.30 -0.41
N GLU A 394 -0.55 23.29 -0.25
CA GLU A 394 -1.20 23.13 1.04
C GLU A 394 -0.87 21.78 1.67
N PHE A 395 -1.03 20.71 0.91
CA PHE A 395 -0.70 19.37 1.38
C PHE A 395 0.78 19.25 1.74
N MET A 396 1.69 19.70 0.87
CA MET A 396 3.13 19.64 1.11
C MET A 396 3.54 20.38 2.39
N PHE A 397 2.96 21.55 2.64
CA PHE A 397 3.19 22.30 3.86
C PHE A 397 2.76 21.51 5.10
N LYS A 398 1.53 20.97 5.11
CA LYS A 398 1.00 20.15 6.20
C LYS A 398 1.80 18.86 6.41
N TYR A 399 2.16 18.21 5.31
CA TYR A 399 2.96 17.00 5.31
C TYR A 399 4.32 17.19 5.99
N LEU A 400 5.09 18.18 5.57
CA LEU A 400 6.42 18.45 6.12
C LEU A 400 6.36 18.93 7.57
N ASN A 401 5.38 19.78 7.91
CA ASN A 401 5.20 20.22 9.29
C ASN A 401 4.87 19.05 10.22
N PHE A 402 3.98 18.13 9.84
CA PHE A 402 3.68 16.96 10.66
C PHE A 402 4.94 16.15 10.99
N TRP A 403 5.77 15.85 9.99
CA TRP A 403 7.00 15.09 10.21
C TRP A 403 8.04 15.87 11.02
N LYS A 404 8.13 17.17 10.83
CA LYS A 404 8.97 18.04 11.66
C LYS A 404 8.56 17.99 13.13
N GLU A 405 7.27 18.13 13.41
CA GLU A 405 6.75 18.16 14.78
C GLU A 405 6.87 16.80 15.49
N THR A 406 6.71 15.72 14.77
CA THR A 406 6.66 14.37 15.36
C THR A 406 8.02 13.67 15.42
N LEU A 407 8.87 13.86 14.44
CA LEU A 407 10.14 13.16 14.34
C LEU A 407 11.34 14.00 14.78
N LEU A 408 11.31 15.33 14.67
CA LEU A 408 12.44 16.19 15.01
C LEU A 408 12.32 16.86 16.38
N LYS A 409 11.12 16.98 16.94
CA LYS A 409 10.89 17.43 18.32
C LYS A 409 10.68 16.24 19.25
#